data_7660ffb4c85eca3f776b92576984dfae
#
_entry.id   7660ffb4c85eca3f776b92576984dfae
#
_cell.length_a   1.000
_cell.length_b   1.000
_cell.length_c   1.000
_cell.angle_alpha   90.00
_cell.angle_beta   90.00
_cell.angle_gamma   90.00
#
_symmetry.space_group_name_H-M   'P 1'
#
loop_
_entity.id
_entity.type
_entity.pdbx_description
1 polymer ?
#
loop_
_entity_poly.entity_id
_entity_poly.type
_entity_poly.pdbx_seq_one_letter_code
_entity_poly.pdbx_strand_id
1 'polypeptide(L)'
;VKGTDMPTHPSSGKPLSVAVIGAGMAGRTHAAGYRNVNTVYGAGLPPVRLAAIADANIELGEDAARRYGYEKALPSWEAVVEDPSIDAVSIVVGNDLHRPIAEALVAAGKHVLCEKPLAGSLADARAMAEVERTADVVTAVGYTFRRSPAIAAIRDHVRGGELGDLSLFSGRYWCDYATDPNGPLSWRFKGGPGSGALGDVGAHVIDVAEYIAGPIASVSGASLSTQIRKRPLPLGAVVGHNAAPVSDEVGEVENEDTASFTARFESGLVGTFSLSRTAFGLPNGLSFDVVGLGGRAAFDQHRPAEYLFDDAQPEARTRGARHIIAGPHLPYFAGGYPMEAPGVGGGNAEMFTYQARAFLDQVAGVAEPLPACATFADALRTMEIIQAVVASSRDGGAVATVPPHA
;
A
#
# COMPACT_ATOMS: atom_id res chain seq x y z
N VAL A 1 39.13 -1.77 -8.60
CA VAL A 1 38.14 -1.61 -7.54
C VAL A 1 38.54 -0.37 -6.78
N LYS A 2 37.95 0.79 -7.08
CA LYS A 2 38.10 1.99 -6.26
C LYS A 2 37.17 1.79 -5.06
N GLY A 3 37.75 1.80 -3.86
CA GLY A 3 36.98 1.80 -2.62
C GLY A 3 36.04 2.99 -2.62
N THR A 4 34.75 2.72 -2.60
CA THR A 4 33.74 3.74 -2.29
C THR A 4 33.89 4.03 -0.82
N ASP A 5 34.32 5.27 -0.50
CA ASP A 5 34.28 5.79 0.86
C ASP A 5 32.84 5.68 1.37
N MET A 6 32.60 4.72 2.24
CA MET A 6 31.34 4.63 2.96
C MET A 6 31.22 5.88 3.84
N PRO A 7 30.10 6.60 3.79
CA PRO A 7 29.90 7.73 4.70
C PRO A 7 29.85 7.21 6.15
N THR A 8 30.84 7.57 6.91
CA THR A 8 31.17 7.01 8.22
C THR A 8 30.59 7.79 9.38
N HIS A 9 29.35 8.24 9.40
CA HIS A 9 28.71 8.63 10.68
C HIS A 9 27.19 8.76 10.48
N PRO A 10 26.36 8.25 11.41
CA PRO A 10 24.97 8.68 11.50
C PRO A 10 24.97 10.21 11.66
N SER A 11 24.04 10.88 11.01
CA SER A 11 23.86 12.32 11.23
C SER A 11 23.75 12.58 12.74
N SER A 12 24.50 13.54 13.27
CA SER A 12 24.52 13.89 14.71
C SER A 12 23.23 14.59 15.18
N GLY A 13 22.11 14.37 14.47
CA GLY A 13 20.82 14.95 14.78
C GLY A 13 20.12 14.29 15.99
N LYS A 14 19.16 15.02 16.57
CA LYS A 14 18.22 14.47 17.55
C LYS A 14 17.59 13.19 16.98
N PRO A 15 17.48 12.10 17.76
CA PRO A 15 16.79 10.89 17.29
C PRO A 15 15.36 11.19 16.83
N LEU A 16 14.95 10.56 15.72
CA LEU A 16 13.55 10.55 15.29
C LEU A 16 12.78 9.51 16.10
N SER A 17 11.80 9.95 16.87
CA SER A 17 10.99 9.08 17.72
C SER A 17 9.73 8.64 16.99
N VAL A 18 9.56 7.34 16.81
CA VAL A 18 8.43 6.77 16.06
C VAL A 18 7.48 6.00 16.97
N ALA A 19 6.19 6.06 16.65
CA ALA A 19 5.16 5.23 17.26
C ALA A 19 4.30 4.54 16.20
N VAL A 20 3.66 3.45 16.60
CA VAL A 20 2.66 2.73 15.79
C VAL A 20 1.36 2.64 16.58
N ILE A 21 0.26 3.07 16.00
CA ILE A 21 -1.10 2.92 16.53
C ILE A 21 -1.76 1.74 15.83
N GLY A 22 -2.04 0.67 16.61
CA GLY A 22 -2.52 -0.63 16.14
C GLY A 22 -1.45 -1.71 16.22
N ALA A 23 -1.68 -2.77 16.98
CA ALA A 23 -0.76 -3.89 17.19
C ALA A 23 -1.18 -5.18 16.48
N GLY A 24 -2.10 -5.07 15.50
CA GLY A 24 -2.52 -6.14 14.62
C GLY A 24 -1.42 -6.56 13.63
N MET A 25 -1.75 -7.42 12.66
CA MET A 25 -0.81 -7.95 11.67
C MET A 25 -0.05 -6.84 10.93
N ALA A 26 -0.75 -5.87 10.36
CA ALA A 26 -0.13 -4.77 9.61
C ALA A 26 0.67 -3.84 10.55
N GLY A 27 0.17 -3.51 11.75
CA GLY A 27 0.90 -2.69 12.71
C GLY A 27 2.22 -3.31 13.14
N ARG A 28 2.25 -4.63 13.33
CA ARG A 28 3.48 -5.38 13.62
C ARG A 28 4.48 -5.32 12.45
N THR A 29 3.98 -5.27 11.22
CA THR A 29 4.83 -5.12 10.03
C THR A 29 5.42 -3.71 9.94
N HIS A 30 4.65 -2.66 10.24
CA HIS A 30 5.18 -1.29 10.39
C HIS A 30 6.22 -1.21 11.51
N ALA A 31 5.94 -1.82 12.67
CA ALA A 31 6.89 -1.85 13.79
C ALA A 31 8.22 -2.51 13.42
N ALA A 32 8.17 -3.62 12.69
CA ALA A 32 9.37 -4.28 12.14
C ALA A 32 10.08 -3.38 11.10
N GLY A 33 9.34 -2.71 10.25
CA GLY A 33 9.86 -1.77 9.25
C GLY A 33 10.71 -0.68 9.89
N TYR A 34 10.19 0.04 10.88
CA TYR A 34 10.95 1.08 11.60
C TYR A 34 12.17 0.53 12.34
N ARG A 35 12.07 -0.67 12.91
CA ARG A 35 13.22 -1.31 13.56
C ARG A 35 14.36 -1.56 12.58
N ASN A 36 14.03 -1.89 11.32
CA ASN A 36 15.00 -2.29 10.31
C ASN A 36 15.63 -1.13 9.54
N VAL A 37 15.04 0.08 9.51
CA VAL A 37 15.50 1.18 8.64
C VAL A 37 16.99 1.51 8.79
N ASN A 38 17.51 1.56 10.02
CA ASN A 38 18.91 1.87 10.28
C ASN A 38 19.85 0.67 10.18
N THR A 39 19.31 -0.55 10.07
CA THR A 39 20.10 -1.78 9.86
C THR A 39 20.19 -2.14 8.39
N VAL A 40 19.18 -1.82 7.59
CA VAL A 40 19.12 -2.11 6.15
C VAL A 40 19.77 -0.98 5.35
N TYR A 41 19.42 0.27 5.66
CA TYR A 41 19.97 1.44 4.99
C TYR A 41 20.95 2.15 5.92
N GLY A 42 22.17 1.92 5.89
CA GLY A 42 23.21 2.55 6.69
C GLY A 42 22.99 4.05 7.03
N ALA A 43 23.90 4.92 6.60
CA ALA A 43 23.86 6.34 6.92
C ALA A 43 22.72 7.14 6.26
N GLY A 44 22.49 8.36 6.73
CA GLY A 44 21.58 9.35 6.12
C GLY A 44 20.38 9.74 6.98
N LEU A 45 19.88 8.85 7.83
CA LEU A 45 18.87 9.19 8.84
C LEU A 45 19.50 9.45 10.21
N PRO A 46 18.90 10.34 11.02
CA PRO A 46 19.14 10.34 12.46
C PRO A 46 18.83 8.96 13.07
N PRO A 47 19.38 8.63 14.26
CA PRO A 47 18.97 7.42 14.95
C PRO A 47 17.46 7.36 15.12
N VAL A 48 16.85 6.20 14.84
CA VAL A 48 15.41 6.01 15.03
C VAL A 48 15.16 5.42 16.42
N ARG A 49 14.39 6.16 17.22
CA ARG A 49 13.93 5.72 18.54
C ARG A 49 12.57 5.07 18.42
N LEU A 50 12.46 3.82 18.79
CA LEU A 50 11.23 3.05 18.80
C LEU A 50 10.43 3.37 20.09
N ALA A 51 9.66 4.47 20.06
CA ALA A 51 9.12 5.08 21.28
C ALA A 51 7.93 4.30 21.84
N ALA A 52 6.90 4.02 21.05
CA ALA A 52 5.68 3.38 21.56
C ALA A 52 4.93 2.56 20.53
N ILE A 53 4.21 1.55 21.01
CA ILE A 53 3.10 0.91 20.29
C ILE A 53 1.82 1.14 21.09
N ALA A 54 0.77 1.64 20.44
CA ALA A 54 -0.53 1.85 21.06
C ALA A 54 -1.57 0.88 20.48
N ASP A 55 -2.36 0.27 21.38
CA ASP A 55 -3.49 -0.55 20.99
C ASP A 55 -4.55 -0.49 22.11
N ALA A 56 -5.84 -0.47 21.74
CA ALA A 56 -6.94 -0.53 22.70
C ALA A 56 -6.93 -1.85 23.51
N ASN A 57 -6.40 -2.93 22.92
CA ASN A 57 -6.02 -4.11 23.66
C ASN A 57 -4.56 -3.99 24.10
N ILE A 58 -4.36 -3.53 25.32
CA ILE A 58 -3.04 -3.27 25.88
C ILE A 58 -2.11 -4.50 25.85
N GLU A 59 -2.64 -5.71 26.01
CA GLU A 59 -1.84 -6.95 25.97
C GLU A 59 -1.22 -7.18 24.59
N LEU A 60 -1.96 -6.88 23.51
CA LEU A 60 -1.42 -6.90 22.14
C LEU A 60 -0.34 -5.83 21.95
N GLY A 61 -0.56 -4.64 22.49
CA GLY A 61 0.42 -3.55 22.48
C GLY A 61 1.72 -3.92 23.20
N GLU A 62 1.61 -4.49 24.41
CA GLU A 62 2.75 -4.94 25.22
C GLU A 62 3.53 -6.08 24.56
N ASP A 63 2.82 -7.07 23.97
CA ASP A 63 3.49 -8.14 23.21
C ASP A 63 4.25 -7.58 22.02
N ALA A 64 3.63 -6.69 21.26
CA ALA A 64 4.28 -6.06 20.12
C ALA A 64 5.46 -5.17 20.54
N ALA A 65 5.31 -4.34 21.56
CA ALA A 65 6.38 -3.49 22.06
C ALA A 65 7.60 -4.31 22.48
N ARG A 66 7.39 -5.35 23.29
CA ARG A 66 8.44 -6.27 23.72
C ARG A 66 9.11 -6.97 22.52
N ARG A 67 8.32 -7.48 21.58
CA ARG A 67 8.81 -8.26 20.44
C ARG A 67 9.65 -7.43 19.47
N TYR A 68 9.20 -6.21 19.17
CA TYR A 68 9.86 -5.33 18.20
C TYR A 68 10.82 -4.32 18.85
N GLY A 69 10.96 -4.33 20.18
CA GLY A 69 11.94 -3.52 20.91
C GLY A 69 11.52 -2.06 21.07
N TYR A 70 10.23 -1.78 21.14
CA TYR A 70 9.70 -0.46 21.51
C TYR A 70 9.79 -0.25 23.02
N GLU A 71 9.99 1.02 23.43
CA GLU A 71 10.22 1.36 24.84
C GLU A 71 8.99 1.12 25.71
N LYS A 72 7.79 1.33 25.16
CA LYS A 72 6.54 1.18 25.92
C LYS A 72 5.35 0.79 25.04
N ALA A 73 4.33 0.23 25.68
CA ALA A 73 2.98 0.15 25.12
C ALA A 73 2.12 1.28 25.72
N LEU A 74 1.18 1.78 24.91
CA LEU A 74 0.21 2.80 25.31
C LEU A 74 -1.21 2.26 25.13
N PRO A 75 -2.16 2.57 26.06
CA PRO A 75 -3.50 1.99 26.01
C PRO A 75 -4.41 2.63 24.98
N SER A 76 -4.04 3.76 24.39
CA SER A 76 -4.86 4.48 23.43
C SER A 76 -4.03 5.34 22.47
N TRP A 77 -4.64 5.74 21.36
CA TRP A 77 -4.02 6.63 20.38
C TRP A 77 -3.90 8.07 20.92
N GLU A 78 -4.80 8.51 21.81
CA GLU A 78 -4.74 9.81 22.46
C GLU A 78 -3.44 9.96 23.26
N ALA A 79 -3.03 8.90 23.95
CA ALA A 79 -1.77 8.90 24.69
C ALA A 79 -0.54 9.07 23.76
N VAL A 80 -0.63 8.67 22.47
CA VAL A 80 0.41 8.96 21.46
C VAL A 80 0.37 10.41 21.02
N VAL A 81 -0.83 10.99 20.85
CA VAL A 81 -1.00 12.41 20.51
C VAL A 81 -0.42 13.31 21.61
N GLU A 82 -0.70 12.98 22.87
CA GLU A 82 -0.27 13.75 24.03
C GLU A 82 1.23 13.65 24.37
N ASP A 83 1.93 12.64 23.83
CA ASP A 83 3.35 12.44 24.12
C ASP A 83 4.24 13.37 23.25
N PRO A 84 4.83 14.45 23.80
CA PRO A 84 5.62 15.39 23.04
C PRO A 84 6.97 14.81 22.58
N SER A 85 7.34 13.63 23.05
CA SER A 85 8.58 12.95 22.67
C SER A 85 8.47 12.14 21.39
N ILE A 86 7.27 12.00 20.80
CA ILE A 86 6.99 11.25 19.57
C ILE A 86 6.93 12.24 18.40
N ASP A 87 7.72 12.00 17.36
CA ASP A 87 7.84 12.86 16.19
C ASP A 87 7.00 12.35 15.00
N ALA A 88 6.95 11.03 14.80
CA ALA A 88 6.30 10.42 13.63
C ALA A 88 5.48 9.18 14.02
N VAL A 89 4.32 8.99 13.38
CA VAL A 89 3.35 7.98 13.79
C VAL A 89 2.79 7.23 12.58
N SER A 90 2.75 5.88 12.65
CA SER A 90 1.94 5.07 11.74
C SER A 90 0.56 4.81 12.32
N ILE A 91 -0.49 5.06 11.53
CA ILE A 91 -1.89 4.75 11.86
C ILE A 91 -2.26 3.44 11.17
N VAL A 92 -2.51 2.39 11.95
CA VAL A 92 -2.75 1.02 11.44
C VAL A 92 -3.92 0.39 12.20
N VAL A 93 -5.07 1.01 12.09
CA VAL A 93 -6.32 0.66 12.80
C VAL A 93 -7.48 0.47 11.83
N GLY A 94 -8.71 0.39 12.32
CA GLY A 94 -9.91 0.39 11.47
C GLY A 94 -10.10 1.72 10.72
N ASN A 95 -10.56 1.64 9.48
CA ASN A 95 -10.62 2.79 8.56
C ASN A 95 -11.40 4.00 9.10
N ASP A 96 -12.42 3.77 9.92
CA ASP A 96 -13.24 4.83 10.52
C ASP A 96 -12.47 5.69 11.55
N LEU A 97 -11.35 5.16 12.06
CA LEU A 97 -10.49 5.86 13.00
C LEU A 97 -9.33 6.62 12.33
N HIS A 98 -9.09 6.41 11.03
CA HIS A 98 -7.98 7.05 10.34
C HIS A 98 -8.07 8.57 10.41
N ARG A 99 -9.23 9.14 10.06
CA ARG A 99 -9.44 10.59 10.05
C ARG A 99 -9.26 11.23 11.43
N PRO A 100 -10.00 10.86 12.50
CA PRO A 100 -9.87 11.53 13.77
C PRO A 100 -8.45 11.44 14.35
N ILE A 101 -7.77 10.31 14.14
CA ILE A 101 -6.38 10.14 14.60
C ILE A 101 -5.42 11.01 13.78
N ALA A 102 -5.54 11.02 12.45
CA ALA A 102 -4.67 11.82 11.59
C ALA A 102 -4.82 13.33 11.87
N GLU A 103 -6.06 13.83 11.98
CA GLU A 103 -6.33 15.22 12.32
C GLU A 103 -5.70 15.61 13.68
N ALA A 104 -5.84 14.76 14.70
CA ALA A 104 -5.27 15.01 16.02
C ALA A 104 -3.73 15.01 16.01
N LEU A 105 -3.11 14.04 15.31
CA LEU A 105 -1.66 13.95 15.18
C LEU A 105 -1.07 15.16 14.43
N VAL A 106 -1.69 15.54 13.31
CA VAL A 106 -1.26 16.72 12.54
C VAL A 106 -1.39 17.99 13.38
N ALA A 107 -2.51 18.16 14.09
CA ALA A 107 -2.70 19.30 15.00
C ALA A 107 -1.67 19.34 16.14
N ALA A 108 -1.16 18.16 16.57
CA ALA A 108 -0.08 18.04 17.56
C ALA A 108 1.33 18.18 16.94
N GLY A 109 1.44 18.50 15.65
CA GLY A 109 2.71 18.67 14.94
C GLY A 109 3.48 17.38 14.68
N LYS A 110 2.79 16.24 14.63
CA LYS A 110 3.39 14.92 14.36
C LYS A 110 3.25 14.52 12.90
N HIS A 111 4.31 13.94 12.34
CA HIS A 111 4.29 13.37 11.00
C HIS A 111 3.46 12.07 10.97
N VAL A 112 2.71 11.84 9.87
CA VAL A 112 1.73 10.76 9.80
C VAL A 112 1.98 9.86 8.59
N LEU A 113 2.05 8.55 8.83
CA LEU A 113 1.92 7.49 7.81
C LEU A 113 0.64 6.72 8.08
N CYS A 114 -0.40 6.95 7.28
CA CYS A 114 -1.70 6.29 7.44
C CYS A 114 -1.78 5.05 6.54
N GLU A 115 -2.34 3.94 7.05
CA GLU A 115 -2.62 2.78 6.20
C GLU A 115 -3.74 3.05 5.20
N LYS A 116 -3.74 2.25 4.13
CA LYS A 116 -4.81 2.25 3.12
C LYS A 116 -6.02 1.40 3.59
N PRO A 117 -7.24 1.69 3.11
CA PRO A 117 -7.64 2.90 2.40
C PRO A 117 -7.54 4.12 3.30
N LEU A 118 -7.41 5.31 2.72
CA LEU A 118 -7.19 6.55 3.49
C LEU A 118 -8.23 6.78 4.58
N ALA A 119 -9.49 6.43 4.32
CA ALA A 119 -10.59 6.56 5.28
C ALA A 119 -11.70 5.52 5.01
N GLY A 120 -12.67 5.43 5.93
CA GLY A 120 -13.87 4.62 5.77
C GLY A 120 -14.89 5.20 4.78
N SER A 121 -14.82 6.51 4.50
CA SER A 121 -15.72 7.20 3.56
C SER A 121 -14.98 8.18 2.67
N LEU A 122 -15.55 8.47 1.49
CA LEU A 122 -15.00 9.50 0.59
C LEU A 122 -15.04 10.89 1.21
N ALA A 123 -16.04 11.19 2.05
CA ALA A 123 -16.14 12.46 2.75
C ALA A 123 -14.97 12.65 3.73
N ASP A 124 -14.62 11.61 4.48
CA ASP A 124 -13.48 11.64 5.40
C ASP A 124 -12.14 11.71 4.64
N ALA A 125 -12.01 10.99 3.53
CA ALA A 125 -10.82 11.08 2.69
C ALA A 125 -10.59 12.49 2.14
N ARG A 126 -11.66 13.19 1.71
CA ARG A 126 -11.58 14.60 1.29
C ARG A 126 -11.15 15.52 2.43
N ALA A 127 -11.69 15.30 3.63
CA ALA A 127 -11.27 16.06 4.80
C ALA A 127 -9.79 15.84 5.13
N MET A 128 -9.30 14.61 5.05
CA MET A 128 -7.89 14.31 5.28
C MET A 128 -6.97 14.93 4.22
N ALA A 129 -7.36 14.91 2.93
CA ALA A 129 -6.60 15.58 1.88
C ALA A 129 -6.56 17.11 2.08
N GLU A 130 -7.62 17.72 2.63
CA GLU A 130 -7.61 19.14 2.98
C GLU A 130 -6.70 19.43 4.18
N VAL A 131 -6.63 18.53 5.17
CA VAL A 131 -5.67 18.62 6.28
C VAL A 131 -4.23 18.58 5.75
N GLU A 132 -3.91 17.68 4.83
CA GLU A 132 -2.60 17.60 4.19
C GLU A 132 -2.19 18.91 3.52
N ARG A 133 -3.11 19.55 2.79
CA ARG A 133 -2.84 20.80 2.05
C ARG A 133 -2.41 21.97 2.95
N THR A 134 -2.78 21.94 4.22
CA THR A 134 -2.51 22.98 5.20
C THR A 134 -1.52 22.57 6.29
N ALA A 135 -1.04 21.33 6.27
CA ALA A 135 -0.16 20.78 7.29
C ALA A 135 1.30 21.21 7.09
N ASP A 136 1.96 21.57 8.19
CA ASP A 136 3.41 21.80 8.23
C ASP A 136 4.21 20.52 8.54
N VAL A 137 3.54 19.34 8.49
CA VAL A 137 4.12 18.03 8.75
C VAL A 137 3.99 17.13 7.54
N VAL A 138 4.83 16.11 7.47
CA VAL A 138 4.73 15.09 6.41
C VAL A 138 3.53 14.21 6.68
N THR A 139 2.65 14.08 5.69
CA THR A 139 1.56 13.11 5.63
C THR A 139 1.81 12.12 4.50
N ALA A 140 1.52 10.85 4.73
CA ALA A 140 1.79 9.79 3.78
C ALA A 140 0.78 8.65 3.92
N VAL A 141 0.61 7.86 2.85
CA VAL A 141 -0.25 6.66 2.83
C VAL A 141 0.55 5.40 2.52
N GLY A 142 0.16 4.30 3.18
CA GLY A 142 0.81 3.00 3.11
C GLY A 142 0.55 2.21 1.82
N TYR A 143 0.69 2.81 0.65
CA TYR A 143 0.68 2.09 -0.63
C TYR A 143 2.02 1.39 -0.87
N THR A 144 2.24 0.32 -0.13
CA THR A 144 3.52 -0.40 -0.07
C THR A 144 3.96 -1.01 -1.39
N PHE A 145 3.05 -1.30 -2.34
CA PHE A 145 3.44 -1.80 -3.66
C PHE A 145 4.25 -0.78 -4.47
N ARG A 146 4.11 0.52 -4.21
CA ARG A 146 5.02 1.53 -4.77
C ARG A 146 6.48 1.32 -4.33
N ARG A 147 6.71 0.51 -3.27
CA ARG A 147 8.03 0.15 -2.72
C ARG A 147 8.60 -1.13 -3.30
N SER A 148 7.89 -1.84 -4.17
CA SER A 148 8.45 -2.95 -4.91
C SER A 148 9.55 -2.45 -5.85
N PRO A 149 10.80 -2.94 -5.75
CA PRO A 149 11.86 -2.55 -6.67
C PRO A 149 11.51 -2.82 -8.14
N ALA A 150 10.82 -3.93 -8.39
CA ALA A 150 10.36 -4.31 -9.72
C ALA A 150 9.30 -3.33 -10.27
N ILE A 151 8.29 -2.97 -9.45
CA ILE A 151 7.25 -2.01 -9.86
C ILE A 151 7.86 -0.62 -10.07
N ALA A 152 8.78 -0.19 -9.21
CA ALA A 152 9.48 1.08 -9.38
C ALA A 152 10.31 1.11 -10.66
N ALA A 153 11.02 0.02 -10.98
CA ALA A 153 11.77 -0.10 -12.23
C ALA A 153 10.85 -0.04 -13.47
N ILE A 154 9.72 -0.74 -13.45
CA ILE A 154 8.73 -0.67 -14.53
C ILE A 154 8.23 0.77 -14.73
N ARG A 155 7.91 1.47 -13.64
CA ARG A 155 7.53 2.89 -13.71
C ARG A 155 8.64 3.74 -14.36
N ASP A 156 9.89 3.51 -14.00
CA ASP A 156 11.01 4.28 -14.52
C ASP A 156 11.22 3.99 -16.01
N HIS A 157 11.04 2.75 -16.49
CA HIS A 157 11.02 2.42 -17.91
C HIS A 157 9.89 3.13 -18.67
N VAL A 158 8.68 3.17 -18.09
CA VAL A 158 7.54 3.90 -18.66
C VAL A 158 7.84 5.39 -18.76
N ARG A 159 8.33 6.01 -17.68
CA ARG A 159 8.68 7.44 -17.64
C ARG A 159 9.88 7.79 -18.54
N GLY A 160 10.80 6.86 -18.71
CA GLY A 160 11.92 6.97 -19.65
C GLY A 160 11.53 6.85 -21.12
N GLY A 161 10.26 6.51 -21.40
CA GLY A 161 9.74 6.36 -22.77
C GLY A 161 10.19 5.07 -23.47
N GLU A 162 10.76 4.11 -22.73
CA GLU A 162 11.31 2.87 -23.29
C GLU A 162 10.23 1.95 -23.88
N LEU A 163 8.99 2.07 -23.41
CA LEU A 163 7.84 1.34 -23.95
C LEU A 163 7.16 2.09 -25.12
N GLY A 164 7.56 3.32 -25.43
CA GLY A 164 6.85 4.19 -26.36
C GLY A 164 5.49 4.62 -25.82
N ASP A 165 4.59 5.05 -26.72
CA ASP A 165 3.22 5.42 -26.34
C ASP A 165 2.47 4.22 -25.78
N LEU A 166 1.94 4.35 -24.56
CA LEU A 166 1.21 3.28 -23.90
C LEU A 166 -0.13 3.02 -24.59
N SER A 167 -0.46 1.74 -24.79
CA SER A 167 -1.66 1.30 -25.49
C SER A 167 -2.60 0.47 -24.63
N LEU A 168 -2.07 -0.33 -23.69
CA LEU A 168 -2.84 -1.24 -22.84
C LEU A 168 -2.24 -1.34 -21.45
N PHE A 169 -3.12 -1.37 -20.44
CA PHE A 169 -2.82 -1.81 -19.08
C PHE A 169 -3.76 -2.96 -18.71
N SER A 170 -3.26 -4.02 -18.07
CA SER A 170 -4.09 -5.08 -17.55
C SER A 170 -3.65 -5.41 -16.13
N GLY A 171 -4.49 -5.10 -15.14
CA GLY A 171 -4.20 -5.32 -13.73
C GLY A 171 -5.16 -6.30 -13.08
N ARG A 172 -4.63 -7.14 -12.20
CA ARG A 172 -5.45 -8.02 -11.36
C ARG A 172 -4.89 -8.09 -9.95
N TYR A 173 -5.81 -8.30 -8.98
CA TYR A 173 -5.43 -8.72 -7.65
C TYR A 173 -6.41 -9.79 -7.17
N TRP A 174 -5.91 -11.01 -7.08
CA TRP A 174 -6.67 -12.16 -6.66
C TRP A 174 -6.12 -12.74 -5.38
N CYS A 175 -7.01 -13.05 -4.45
CA CYS A 175 -6.70 -13.75 -3.20
C CYS A 175 -7.86 -14.67 -2.80
N ASP A 176 -7.61 -15.58 -1.89
CA ASP A 176 -8.53 -16.65 -1.51
C ASP A 176 -8.99 -16.60 -0.03
N TYR A 177 -8.64 -15.55 0.71
CA TYR A 177 -8.93 -15.47 2.14
C TYR A 177 -10.42 -15.51 2.50
N ALA A 178 -11.31 -15.26 1.55
CA ALA A 178 -12.75 -15.24 1.76
C ALA A 178 -13.50 -16.45 1.15
N THR A 179 -12.78 -17.49 0.73
CA THR A 179 -13.37 -18.67 0.04
C THR A 179 -14.19 -19.58 0.93
N ASP A 180 -13.87 -19.65 2.24
CA ASP A 180 -14.63 -20.47 3.18
C ASP A 180 -15.98 -19.79 3.54
N PRO A 181 -17.15 -20.35 3.15
CA PRO A 181 -18.44 -19.77 3.50
C PRO A 181 -18.77 -19.86 5.00
N ASN A 182 -18.09 -20.76 5.75
CA ASN A 182 -18.25 -20.92 7.19
C ASN A 182 -17.30 -20.00 7.99
N GLY A 183 -16.45 -19.23 7.33
CA GLY A 183 -15.62 -18.24 7.98
C GLY A 183 -16.44 -17.12 8.63
N PRO A 184 -15.96 -16.53 9.75
CA PRO A 184 -16.73 -15.57 10.53
C PRO A 184 -17.06 -14.29 9.76
N LEU A 185 -18.28 -13.75 10.00
CA LEU A 185 -18.69 -12.43 9.51
C LEU A 185 -17.88 -11.34 10.23
N SER A 186 -16.75 -10.95 9.68
CA SER A 186 -15.93 -9.86 10.20
C SER A 186 -16.30 -8.50 9.58
N TRP A 187 -15.69 -7.44 10.08
CA TRP A 187 -15.82 -6.07 9.52
C TRP A 187 -15.49 -6.00 8.01
N ARG A 188 -14.64 -6.90 7.50
CA ARG A 188 -14.27 -6.98 6.06
C ARG A 188 -15.44 -7.26 5.14
N PHE A 189 -16.55 -7.76 5.67
CA PHE A 189 -17.77 -8.11 4.93
C PHE A 189 -18.90 -7.08 5.11
N LYS A 190 -18.57 -5.93 5.70
CA LYS A 190 -19.47 -4.81 6.01
C LYS A 190 -19.09 -3.56 5.23
N GLY A 191 -19.95 -2.54 5.21
CA GLY A 191 -19.65 -1.21 4.63
C GLY A 191 -20.19 -0.98 3.21
N GLY A 192 -20.91 -1.95 2.64
CA GLY A 192 -21.58 -1.79 1.34
C GLY A 192 -20.65 -1.89 0.10
N PRO A 193 -21.22 -1.69 -1.11
CA PRO A 193 -20.49 -1.83 -2.37
C PRO A 193 -19.27 -0.91 -2.44
N GLY A 194 -18.15 -1.46 -2.87
CA GLY A 194 -16.86 -0.76 -2.98
C GLY A 194 -15.97 -0.90 -1.77
N SER A 195 -16.47 -1.47 -0.65
CA SER A 195 -15.66 -1.73 0.55
C SER A 195 -15.18 -3.19 0.63
N GLY A 196 -15.57 -4.04 -0.31
CA GLY A 196 -15.16 -5.44 -0.40
C GLY A 196 -13.83 -5.61 -1.13
N ALA A 197 -13.80 -6.54 -2.10
CA ALA A 197 -12.58 -6.79 -2.90
C ALA A 197 -12.07 -5.54 -3.61
N LEU A 198 -12.98 -4.65 -4.07
CA LEU A 198 -12.60 -3.42 -4.74
C LEU A 198 -11.84 -2.46 -3.80
N GLY A 199 -12.33 -2.25 -2.58
CA GLY A 199 -11.68 -1.38 -1.60
C GLY A 199 -10.44 -2.00 -0.95
N ASP A 200 -10.45 -3.30 -0.70
CA ASP A 200 -9.33 -3.97 -0.02
C ASP A 200 -8.14 -4.23 -0.97
N VAL A 201 -8.34 -5.04 -2.01
CA VAL A 201 -7.26 -5.40 -2.94
C VAL A 201 -7.24 -4.52 -4.18
N GLY A 202 -8.41 -4.01 -4.62
CA GLY A 202 -8.51 -3.13 -5.78
C GLY A 202 -7.80 -1.79 -5.59
N ALA A 203 -7.85 -1.21 -4.39
CA ALA A 203 -7.14 0.02 -4.08
C ALA A 203 -5.64 -0.06 -4.43
N HIS A 204 -4.99 -1.20 -4.18
CA HIS A 204 -3.58 -1.39 -4.51
C HIS A 204 -3.32 -1.40 -6.02
N VAL A 205 -4.10 -2.15 -6.79
CA VAL A 205 -3.84 -2.24 -8.23
C VAL A 205 -4.25 -0.97 -8.98
N ILE A 206 -5.26 -0.24 -8.48
CA ILE A 206 -5.63 1.09 -8.99
C ILE A 206 -4.48 2.08 -8.73
N ASP A 207 -3.97 2.13 -7.51
CA ASP A 207 -2.82 2.97 -7.15
C ASP A 207 -1.58 2.65 -8.01
N VAL A 208 -1.26 1.37 -8.18
CA VAL A 208 -0.14 0.93 -9.03
C VAL A 208 -0.36 1.34 -10.49
N ALA A 209 -1.60 1.23 -11.00
CA ALA A 209 -1.91 1.63 -12.37
C ALA A 209 -1.67 3.13 -12.60
N GLU A 210 -2.17 4.00 -11.70
CA GLU A 210 -1.92 5.44 -11.80
C GLU A 210 -0.44 5.79 -11.55
N TYR A 211 0.23 5.11 -10.63
CA TYR A 211 1.64 5.30 -10.34
C TYR A 211 2.56 5.02 -11.55
N ILE A 212 2.17 4.04 -12.39
CA ILE A 212 2.93 3.64 -13.59
C ILE A 212 2.48 4.40 -14.82
N ALA A 213 1.16 4.43 -15.09
CA ALA A 213 0.61 4.82 -16.39
C ALA A 213 -0.08 6.19 -16.40
N GLY A 214 -0.13 6.87 -15.25
CA GLY A 214 -0.76 8.18 -15.10
C GLY A 214 -2.25 8.12 -14.74
N PRO A 215 -2.94 9.27 -14.70
CA PRO A 215 -4.28 9.39 -14.14
C PRO A 215 -5.36 8.67 -14.96
N ILE A 216 -6.32 8.03 -14.26
CA ILE A 216 -7.54 7.44 -14.82
C ILE A 216 -8.61 8.52 -14.95
N ALA A 217 -9.10 8.78 -16.17
CA ALA A 217 -10.12 9.80 -16.45
C ALA A 217 -11.56 9.27 -16.27
N SER A 218 -11.80 8.00 -16.57
CA SER A 218 -13.13 7.41 -16.46
C SER A 218 -13.07 5.89 -16.35
N VAL A 219 -14.15 5.30 -15.85
CA VAL A 219 -14.35 3.85 -15.78
C VAL A 219 -15.65 3.45 -16.45
N SER A 220 -15.75 2.21 -16.93
CA SER A 220 -16.95 1.65 -17.57
C SER A 220 -16.98 0.12 -17.50
N GLY A 221 -18.11 -0.49 -17.84
CA GLY A 221 -18.28 -1.93 -17.83
C GLY A 221 -18.09 -2.55 -16.45
N ALA A 222 -18.29 -1.78 -15.38
CA ALA A 222 -18.06 -2.25 -14.03
C ALA A 222 -19.12 -3.30 -13.63
N SER A 223 -18.65 -4.36 -13.01
CA SER A 223 -19.48 -5.44 -12.44
C SER A 223 -18.95 -5.81 -11.06
N LEU A 224 -19.81 -5.74 -10.06
CA LEU A 224 -19.56 -6.16 -8.69
C LEU A 224 -20.42 -7.37 -8.36
N SER A 225 -19.84 -8.39 -7.72
CA SER A 225 -20.59 -9.60 -7.38
C SER A 225 -20.23 -10.13 -5.99
N THR A 226 -21.26 -10.50 -5.22
CA THR A 226 -21.15 -11.13 -3.91
C THR A 226 -21.56 -12.60 -4.05
N GLN A 227 -20.59 -13.52 -3.99
CA GLN A 227 -20.83 -14.95 -4.13
C GLN A 227 -21.30 -15.57 -2.80
N ILE A 228 -20.65 -15.19 -1.69
CA ILE A 228 -20.98 -15.68 -0.35
C ILE A 228 -21.80 -14.61 0.36
N ARG A 229 -23.13 -14.73 0.29
CA ARG A 229 -24.06 -13.69 0.76
C ARG A 229 -24.29 -13.69 2.27
N LYS A 230 -23.98 -14.79 2.94
CA LYS A 230 -24.19 -14.95 4.40
C LYS A 230 -22.99 -15.62 5.03
N ARG A 231 -22.65 -15.20 6.23
CA ARG A 231 -21.60 -15.79 7.04
C ARG A 231 -22.03 -15.93 8.49
N PRO A 232 -21.54 -16.95 9.22
CA PRO A 232 -21.85 -17.09 10.64
C PRO A 232 -21.30 -15.92 11.44
N LEU A 233 -22.04 -15.56 12.50
CA LEU A 233 -21.60 -14.49 13.42
C LEU A 233 -20.46 -14.99 14.30
N PRO A 234 -19.41 -14.20 14.51
CA PRO A 234 -18.30 -14.57 15.38
C PRO A 234 -18.72 -14.56 16.86
N LEU A 235 -18.25 -15.53 17.64
CA LEU A 235 -18.44 -15.57 19.11
C LEU A 235 -17.39 -14.75 19.87
N GLY A 236 -16.53 -14.02 19.18
CA GLY A 236 -15.49 -13.19 19.78
C GLY A 236 -14.83 -12.29 18.74
N ALA A 237 -13.77 -11.59 19.12
CA ALA A 237 -13.01 -10.73 18.21
C ALA A 237 -12.34 -11.55 17.10
N VAL A 238 -12.49 -11.08 15.86
CA VAL A 238 -11.81 -11.65 14.69
C VAL A 238 -10.57 -10.80 14.39
N VAL A 239 -9.40 -11.41 14.47
CA VAL A 239 -8.11 -10.73 14.23
C VAL A 239 -7.55 -11.14 12.87
N GLY A 240 -7.39 -10.16 11.99
CA GLY A 240 -6.84 -10.38 10.64
C GLY A 240 -7.75 -11.24 9.77
N HIS A 241 -7.20 -12.31 9.19
CA HIS A 241 -7.89 -13.34 8.42
C HIS A 241 -8.01 -14.66 9.19
N ASN A 242 -7.80 -14.65 10.50
CA ASN A 242 -7.79 -15.86 11.30
C ASN A 242 -9.20 -16.43 11.46
N ALA A 243 -9.27 -17.75 11.56
CA ALA A 243 -10.48 -18.43 11.99
C ALA A 243 -10.82 -18.00 13.42
N ALA A 244 -12.10 -17.84 13.71
CA ALA A 244 -12.62 -17.59 15.04
C ALA A 244 -13.80 -18.52 15.29
N PRO A 245 -14.13 -18.88 16.55
CA PRO A 245 -15.34 -19.58 16.86
C PRO A 245 -16.55 -18.80 16.36
N VAL A 246 -17.52 -19.52 15.79
CA VAL A 246 -18.72 -18.93 15.20
C VAL A 246 -19.98 -19.54 15.83
N SER A 247 -21.07 -18.78 15.78
CA SER A 247 -22.41 -19.24 16.18
C SER A 247 -23.14 -19.89 15.01
N ASP A 248 -24.30 -20.50 15.30
CA ASP A 248 -25.25 -20.98 14.28
C ASP A 248 -26.02 -19.83 13.60
N GLU A 249 -25.98 -18.63 14.19
CA GLU A 249 -26.59 -17.44 13.59
C GLU A 249 -25.73 -16.90 12.45
N VAL A 250 -26.39 -16.43 11.39
CA VAL A 250 -25.74 -15.88 10.20
C VAL A 250 -26.15 -14.44 9.98
N GLY A 251 -25.21 -13.63 9.47
CA GLY A 251 -25.47 -12.27 9.03
C GLY A 251 -25.20 -12.09 7.54
N GLU A 252 -25.76 -11.02 6.97
CA GLU A 252 -25.59 -10.68 5.56
C GLU A 252 -24.20 -10.07 5.30
N VAL A 253 -23.61 -10.49 4.18
CA VAL A 253 -22.42 -9.86 3.57
C VAL A 253 -22.88 -8.66 2.76
N GLU A 254 -22.34 -7.49 3.01
CA GLU A 254 -22.82 -6.20 2.48
C GLU A 254 -22.03 -5.74 1.24
N ASN A 255 -20.89 -6.35 0.97
CA ASN A 255 -19.96 -5.90 -0.07
C ASN A 255 -19.54 -7.03 -1.03
N GLU A 256 -18.87 -6.66 -2.09
CA GLU A 256 -18.53 -7.57 -3.18
C GLU A 256 -17.32 -8.46 -2.87
N ASP A 257 -17.39 -9.71 -3.37
CA ASP A 257 -16.29 -10.67 -3.38
C ASP A 257 -15.41 -10.53 -4.63
N THR A 258 -16.01 -10.06 -5.74
CA THR A 258 -15.30 -9.82 -7.00
C THR A 258 -15.74 -8.50 -7.63
N ALA A 259 -14.80 -7.85 -8.31
CA ALA A 259 -15.07 -6.70 -9.14
C ALA A 259 -14.26 -6.77 -10.44
N SER A 260 -14.85 -6.29 -11.54
CA SER A 260 -14.15 -6.08 -12.80
C SER A 260 -14.62 -4.79 -13.47
N PHE A 261 -13.72 -4.10 -14.17
CA PHE A 261 -14.05 -2.87 -14.88
C PHE A 261 -12.99 -2.55 -15.93
N THR A 262 -13.34 -1.65 -16.85
CA THR A 262 -12.43 -1.03 -17.80
C THR A 262 -12.19 0.43 -17.38
N ALA A 263 -10.96 0.90 -17.45
CA ALA A 263 -10.58 2.30 -17.23
C ALA A 263 -10.05 2.95 -18.50
N ARG A 264 -10.31 4.23 -18.68
CA ARG A 264 -9.65 5.07 -19.65
C ARG A 264 -8.79 6.09 -18.93
N PHE A 265 -7.51 6.11 -19.24
CA PHE A 265 -6.56 7.06 -18.69
C PHE A 265 -6.62 8.40 -19.45
N GLU A 266 -6.13 9.47 -18.84
CA GLU A 266 -6.07 10.79 -19.47
C GLU A 266 -5.22 10.79 -20.77
N SER A 267 -4.20 9.93 -20.82
CA SER A 267 -3.39 9.71 -22.04
C SER A 267 -4.12 9.03 -23.18
N GLY A 268 -5.34 8.51 -22.96
CA GLY A 268 -6.09 7.69 -23.90
C GLY A 268 -5.83 6.20 -23.79
N LEU A 269 -4.84 5.77 -23.01
CA LEU A 269 -4.60 4.36 -22.65
C LEU A 269 -5.88 3.70 -22.11
N VAL A 270 -6.10 2.44 -22.49
CA VAL A 270 -7.18 1.61 -21.96
C VAL A 270 -6.63 0.59 -20.96
N GLY A 271 -7.24 0.52 -19.78
CA GLY A 271 -6.92 -0.45 -18.74
C GLY A 271 -8.06 -1.41 -18.46
N THR A 272 -7.74 -2.67 -18.15
CA THR A 272 -8.70 -3.67 -17.66
C THR A 272 -8.31 -4.14 -16.27
N PHE A 273 -9.30 -4.31 -15.39
CA PHE A 273 -9.08 -4.67 -13.99
C PHE A 273 -9.94 -5.86 -13.59
N SER A 274 -9.34 -6.79 -12.85
CA SER A 274 -10.00 -7.98 -12.31
C SER A 274 -9.59 -8.24 -10.88
N LEU A 275 -10.55 -8.22 -9.96
CA LEU A 275 -10.33 -8.27 -8.52
C LEU A 275 -11.13 -9.41 -7.91
N SER A 276 -10.56 -10.15 -6.97
CA SER A 276 -11.25 -11.20 -6.24
C SER A 276 -10.63 -11.45 -4.87
N ARG A 277 -11.48 -11.70 -3.87
CA ARG A 277 -11.08 -12.24 -2.57
C ARG A 277 -11.50 -13.70 -2.37
N THR A 278 -12.07 -14.31 -3.43
CA THR A 278 -12.55 -15.69 -3.46
C THR A 278 -11.93 -16.52 -4.59
N ALA A 279 -10.72 -16.15 -5.04
CA ALA A 279 -9.98 -16.87 -6.07
C ALA A 279 -9.26 -18.09 -5.47
N PHE A 280 -9.98 -19.19 -5.30
CA PHE A 280 -9.51 -20.41 -4.64
C PHE A 280 -8.15 -20.88 -5.15
N GLY A 281 -7.22 -21.11 -4.21
CA GLY A 281 -5.86 -21.57 -4.50
C GLY A 281 -4.87 -20.47 -4.96
N LEU A 282 -5.30 -19.20 -4.93
CA LEU A 282 -4.43 -18.04 -5.20
C LEU A 282 -4.36 -17.16 -3.92
N PRO A 283 -3.45 -17.47 -3.00
CA PRO A 283 -3.51 -16.91 -1.64
C PRO A 283 -3.35 -15.40 -1.57
N ASN A 284 -2.51 -14.82 -2.43
CA ASN A 284 -2.32 -13.37 -2.49
C ASN A 284 -1.48 -13.00 -3.72
N GLY A 285 -2.07 -12.34 -4.73
CA GLY A 285 -1.35 -12.08 -5.97
C GLY A 285 -1.82 -10.86 -6.74
N LEU A 286 -1.09 -9.74 -6.60
CA LEU A 286 -1.16 -8.61 -7.50
C LEU A 286 -0.30 -8.91 -8.73
N SER A 287 -0.84 -8.71 -9.91
CA SER A 287 -0.07 -8.77 -11.16
C SER A 287 -0.61 -7.78 -12.18
N PHE A 288 0.24 -7.32 -13.07
CA PHE A 288 -0.15 -6.45 -14.17
C PHE A 288 0.77 -6.57 -15.37
N ASP A 289 0.23 -6.17 -16.52
CA ASP A 289 0.94 -5.91 -17.76
C ASP A 289 0.75 -4.44 -18.15
N VAL A 290 1.81 -3.78 -18.58
CA VAL A 290 1.78 -2.49 -19.24
C VAL A 290 2.43 -2.63 -20.61
N VAL A 291 1.70 -2.25 -21.66
CA VAL A 291 2.10 -2.44 -23.05
C VAL A 291 2.10 -1.08 -23.76
N GLY A 292 3.17 -0.80 -24.46
CA GLY A 292 3.28 0.33 -25.35
C GLY A 292 3.60 -0.11 -26.77
N LEU A 293 3.68 0.85 -27.69
CA LEU A 293 4.00 0.59 -29.10
C LEU A 293 5.47 0.21 -29.31
N GLY A 294 6.32 0.49 -28.32
CA GLY A 294 7.77 0.19 -28.33
C GLY A 294 8.19 -0.95 -27.42
N GLY A 295 7.32 -1.45 -26.54
CA GLY A 295 7.71 -2.49 -25.59
C GLY A 295 6.60 -2.89 -24.62
N ARG A 296 6.94 -3.81 -23.72
CA ARG A 296 6.05 -4.33 -22.67
C ARG A 296 6.82 -4.55 -21.39
N ALA A 297 6.18 -4.26 -20.24
CA ALA A 297 6.67 -4.72 -18.95
C ALA A 297 5.53 -5.40 -18.17
N ALA A 298 5.88 -6.35 -17.29
CA ALA A 298 4.90 -7.05 -16.48
C ALA A 298 5.49 -7.42 -15.11
N PHE A 299 4.61 -7.46 -14.12
CA PHE A 299 4.93 -7.84 -12.75
C PHE A 299 3.98 -8.93 -12.24
N ASP A 300 4.51 -9.87 -11.47
CA ASP A 300 3.75 -10.88 -10.75
C ASP A 300 4.27 -10.98 -9.31
N GLN A 301 3.42 -10.68 -8.33
CA GLN A 301 3.76 -10.74 -6.91
C GLN A 301 4.21 -12.12 -6.42
N HIS A 302 3.84 -13.22 -7.12
CA HIS A 302 4.35 -14.54 -6.79
C HIS A 302 5.85 -14.71 -7.13
N ARG A 303 6.41 -13.76 -7.89
CA ARG A 303 7.81 -13.65 -8.23
C ARG A 303 8.33 -12.22 -7.96
N PRO A 304 8.29 -11.76 -6.70
CA PRO A 304 8.41 -10.34 -6.35
C PRO A 304 9.82 -9.77 -6.60
N ALA A 305 10.82 -10.64 -6.71
CA ALA A 305 12.21 -10.26 -6.95
C ALA A 305 12.57 -10.14 -8.45
N GLU A 306 11.59 -10.11 -9.34
CA GLU A 306 11.81 -9.95 -10.77
C GLU A 306 10.64 -9.29 -11.47
N TYR A 307 10.87 -8.83 -12.71
CA TYR A 307 9.84 -8.37 -13.64
C TYR A 307 10.18 -8.81 -15.07
N LEU A 308 9.16 -8.86 -15.92
CA LEU A 308 9.34 -9.05 -17.34
C LEU A 308 9.53 -7.70 -18.02
N PHE A 309 10.47 -7.65 -18.96
CA PHE A 309 10.70 -6.47 -19.80
C PHE A 309 11.01 -6.90 -21.24
N ASP A 310 10.30 -6.33 -22.18
CA ASP A 310 10.51 -6.52 -23.62
C ASP A 310 10.57 -5.14 -24.28
N ASP A 311 11.69 -4.81 -24.83
CA ASP A 311 11.91 -3.61 -25.65
C ASP A 311 11.97 -3.99 -27.15
N ALA A 312 11.79 -3.01 -28.01
CA ALA A 312 11.81 -3.22 -29.44
C ALA A 312 13.21 -3.68 -29.94
N GLN A 313 13.46 -4.98 -29.82
CA GLN A 313 14.69 -5.58 -30.37
C GLN A 313 14.63 -5.61 -31.90
N PRO A 314 15.71 -5.20 -32.60
CA PRO A 314 15.74 -5.16 -34.06
C PRO A 314 15.67 -6.55 -34.70
N GLU A 315 16.14 -7.59 -34.02
CA GLU A 315 16.21 -8.95 -34.57
C GLU A 315 15.02 -9.81 -34.09
N ALA A 316 14.18 -10.24 -35.05
CA ALA A 316 13.02 -11.09 -34.78
C ALA A 316 13.34 -12.39 -34.04
N ARG A 317 14.57 -12.92 -34.19
CA ARG A 317 15.02 -14.15 -33.52
C ARG A 317 15.24 -14.03 -32.01
N THR A 318 15.41 -12.81 -31.52
CA THR A 318 15.69 -12.52 -30.09
C THR A 318 14.54 -11.77 -29.42
N ARG A 319 13.40 -11.59 -30.12
CA ARG A 319 12.19 -11.01 -29.52
C ARG A 319 11.65 -11.90 -28.43
N GLY A 320 11.26 -11.26 -27.33
CA GLY A 320 10.63 -11.91 -26.19
C GLY A 320 11.02 -11.25 -24.88
N ALA A 321 10.14 -11.36 -23.91
CA ALA A 321 10.36 -10.75 -22.61
C ALA A 321 11.57 -11.38 -21.91
N ARG A 322 12.44 -10.52 -21.40
CA ARG A 322 13.53 -10.89 -20.50
C ARG A 322 13.02 -10.88 -19.07
N HIS A 323 13.45 -11.84 -18.26
CA HIS A 323 13.31 -11.78 -16.81
C HIS A 323 14.42 -10.92 -16.24
N ILE A 324 14.07 -9.76 -15.70
CA ILE A 324 15.00 -8.87 -15.02
C ILE A 324 14.93 -9.15 -13.54
N ILE A 325 16.02 -9.65 -12.98
CA ILE A 325 16.12 -9.98 -11.56
C ILE A 325 16.48 -8.73 -10.78
N ALA A 326 15.70 -8.43 -9.74
CA ALA A 326 15.94 -7.29 -8.88
C ALA A 326 17.30 -7.40 -8.18
N GLY A 327 18.03 -6.30 -8.13
CA GLY A 327 19.34 -6.22 -7.53
C GLY A 327 19.79 -4.78 -7.27
N PRO A 328 21.07 -4.54 -6.93
CA PRO A 328 21.58 -3.23 -6.51
C PRO A 328 21.42 -2.09 -7.52
N HIS A 329 21.12 -2.42 -8.76
CA HIS A 329 20.85 -1.44 -9.82
C HIS A 329 19.41 -0.89 -9.81
N LEU A 330 18.54 -1.45 -8.97
CA LEU A 330 17.16 -1.01 -8.84
C LEU A 330 16.95 -0.10 -7.61
N PRO A 331 15.91 0.74 -7.63
CA PRO A 331 15.50 1.50 -6.45
C PRO A 331 15.33 0.60 -5.22
N TYR A 332 15.55 1.14 -4.03
CA TYR A 332 15.46 0.50 -2.71
C TYR A 332 16.56 -0.53 -2.38
N PHE A 333 17.26 -1.11 -3.36
CA PHE A 333 18.41 -1.98 -3.09
C PHE A 333 19.72 -1.23 -2.97
N ALA A 334 19.85 -0.12 -3.69
CA ALA A 334 21.08 0.67 -3.69
C ALA A 334 21.34 1.31 -2.31
N GLY A 335 22.56 1.17 -1.82
CA GLY A 335 23.07 1.97 -0.70
C GLY A 335 22.82 1.43 0.70
N GLY A 336 22.49 0.13 0.88
CA GLY A 336 22.37 -0.31 2.26
C GLY A 336 21.84 -1.68 2.55
N TYR A 337 21.44 -2.43 1.56
CA TYR A 337 20.98 -3.79 1.81
C TYR A 337 22.16 -4.68 2.23
N PRO A 338 22.06 -5.47 3.33
CA PRO A 338 23.19 -6.23 3.85
C PRO A 338 23.81 -7.24 2.86
N MET A 339 23.03 -7.65 1.86
CA MET A 339 23.48 -8.52 0.79
C MET A 339 23.06 -7.93 -0.56
N GLU A 340 23.93 -7.11 -1.14
CA GLU A 340 23.72 -6.43 -2.41
C GLU A 340 24.01 -7.36 -3.59
N ALA A 341 23.18 -8.38 -3.78
CA ALA A 341 23.29 -9.28 -4.91
C ALA A 341 21.94 -9.43 -5.64
N PRO A 342 21.94 -9.58 -6.98
CA PRO A 342 20.70 -9.85 -7.71
C PRO A 342 20.02 -11.14 -7.20
N GLY A 343 18.70 -11.11 -7.07
CA GLY A 343 17.89 -12.23 -6.61
C GLY A 343 17.85 -12.45 -5.10
N VAL A 344 18.44 -11.53 -4.33
CA VAL A 344 18.39 -11.55 -2.85
C VAL A 344 17.46 -10.45 -2.37
N GLY A 345 16.45 -10.82 -1.60
CA GLY A 345 15.43 -9.88 -1.10
C GLY A 345 14.32 -9.56 -2.12
N GLY A 346 13.42 -8.65 -1.73
CA GLY A 346 12.31 -8.20 -2.57
C GLY A 346 10.94 -8.77 -2.20
N GLY A 347 10.79 -9.37 -1.02
CA GLY A 347 9.50 -9.85 -0.51
C GLY A 347 8.63 -8.73 0.04
N ASN A 348 7.34 -9.07 0.30
CA ASN A 348 6.37 -8.09 0.81
C ASN A 348 6.77 -7.47 2.16
N ALA A 349 7.49 -8.21 3.01
CA ALA A 349 7.92 -7.71 4.31
C ALA A 349 8.96 -6.59 4.20
N GLU A 350 9.88 -6.70 3.23
CA GLU A 350 10.90 -5.68 2.98
C GLU A 350 10.29 -4.37 2.47
N MET A 351 9.19 -4.42 1.73
CA MET A 351 8.51 -3.21 1.25
C MET A 351 8.07 -2.29 2.39
N PHE A 352 7.72 -2.83 3.56
CA PHE A 352 7.41 -2.02 4.74
C PHE A 352 8.65 -1.35 5.34
N THR A 353 9.81 -1.96 5.25
CA THR A 353 11.08 -1.32 5.62
C THR A 353 11.41 -0.18 4.67
N TYR A 354 11.23 -0.39 3.37
CA TYR A 354 11.41 0.67 2.36
C TYR A 354 10.39 1.80 2.53
N GLN A 355 9.14 1.47 2.88
CA GLN A 355 8.10 2.44 3.19
C GLN A 355 8.46 3.28 4.42
N ALA A 356 8.89 2.63 5.49
CA ALA A 356 9.31 3.30 6.72
C ALA A 356 10.52 4.22 6.44
N ARG A 357 11.52 3.73 5.65
CA ARG A 357 12.67 4.54 5.26
C ARG A 357 12.27 5.75 4.41
N ALA A 358 11.48 5.57 3.37
CA ALA A 358 11.05 6.65 2.50
C ALA A 358 10.23 7.73 3.27
N PHE A 359 9.40 7.30 4.21
CA PHE A 359 8.68 8.22 5.09
C PHE A 359 9.63 9.02 5.99
N LEU A 360 10.57 8.35 6.64
CA LEU A 360 11.52 9.02 7.52
C LEU A 360 12.54 9.89 6.76
N ASP A 361 12.89 9.54 5.53
CA ASP A 361 13.69 10.40 4.66
C ASP A 361 13.01 11.76 4.41
N GLN A 362 11.69 11.74 4.15
CA GLN A 362 10.87 12.95 3.99
C GLN A 362 10.79 13.74 5.30
N VAL A 363 10.57 13.06 6.44
CA VAL A 363 10.52 13.69 7.77
C VAL A 363 11.84 14.33 8.14
N ALA A 364 12.96 13.69 7.84
CA ALA A 364 14.30 14.18 8.15
C ALA A 364 14.83 15.21 7.15
N GLY A 365 14.16 15.41 6.01
CA GLY A 365 14.65 16.27 4.94
C GLY A 365 15.98 15.78 4.35
N VAL A 366 16.12 14.47 4.14
CA VAL A 366 17.32 13.85 3.58
C VAL A 366 17.59 14.41 2.18
N ALA A 367 18.83 14.73 1.86
CA ALA A 367 19.20 15.37 0.58
C ALA A 367 18.96 14.47 -0.64
N GLU A 368 19.17 13.17 -0.50
CA GLU A 368 18.91 12.16 -1.54
C GLU A 368 17.94 11.11 -0.98
N PRO A 369 16.65 11.45 -0.84
CA PRO A 369 15.66 10.55 -0.26
C PRO A 369 15.31 9.40 -1.21
N LEU A 370 14.82 8.29 -0.67
CA LEU A 370 14.08 7.32 -1.46
C LEU A 370 12.83 8.00 -2.10
N PRO A 371 12.30 7.43 -3.21
CA PRO A 371 11.11 7.99 -3.84
C PRO A 371 10.00 8.27 -2.81
N ALA A 372 9.39 9.44 -2.89
CA ALA A 372 8.41 9.92 -1.92
C ALA A 372 7.24 8.94 -1.72
N CYS A 373 6.66 8.95 -0.54
CA CYS A 373 5.44 8.21 -0.24
C CYS A 373 4.24 8.74 -1.01
N ALA A 374 3.21 7.91 -1.17
CA ALA A 374 1.92 8.37 -1.64
C ALA A 374 1.36 9.41 -0.65
N THR A 375 0.71 10.43 -1.17
CA THR A 375 0.08 11.50 -0.39
C THR A 375 -1.37 11.13 -0.01
N PHE A 376 -1.98 11.91 0.86
CA PHE A 376 -3.43 11.80 1.12
C PHE A 376 -4.23 12.15 -0.14
N ALA A 377 -3.74 13.07 -0.97
CA ALA A 377 -4.34 13.39 -2.26
C ALA A 377 -4.31 12.20 -3.23
N ASP A 378 -3.19 11.47 -3.35
CA ASP A 378 -3.12 10.24 -4.13
C ASP A 378 -4.15 9.20 -3.66
N ALA A 379 -4.30 9.05 -2.35
CA ALA A 379 -5.22 8.08 -1.78
C ALA A 379 -6.68 8.50 -1.91
N LEU A 380 -7.00 9.79 -1.79
CA LEU A 380 -8.30 10.33 -2.13
C LEU A 380 -8.65 9.99 -3.58
N ARG A 381 -7.71 10.19 -4.49
CA ARG A 381 -7.88 9.86 -5.91
C ARG A 381 -8.26 8.40 -6.11
N THR A 382 -7.55 7.48 -5.47
CA THR A 382 -7.89 6.05 -5.51
C THR A 382 -9.33 5.78 -5.03
N MET A 383 -9.77 6.44 -3.95
CA MET A 383 -11.14 6.30 -3.44
C MET A 383 -12.18 6.91 -4.39
N GLU A 384 -11.86 7.97 -5.10
CA GLU A 384 -12.74 8.55 -6.14
C GLU A 384 -12.91 7.62 -7.34
N ILE A 385 -11.84 6.91 -7.75
CA ILE A 385 -11.91 5.88 -8.78
C ILE A 385 -12.80 4.71 -8.31
N ILE A 386 -12.63 4.24 -7.07
CA ILE A 386 -13.49 3.20 -6.48
C ILE A 386 -14.97 3.64 -6.52
N GLN A 387 -15.29 4.87 -6.16
CA GLN A 387 -16.66 5.39 -6.25
C GLN A 387 -17.20 5.45 -7.69
N ALA A 388 -16.36 5.81 -8.65
CA ALA A 388 -16.72 5.77 -10.06
C ALA A 388 -17.01 4.34 -10.55
N VAL A 389 -16.24 3.33 -10.10
CA VAL A 389 -16.50 1.91 -10.38
C VAL A 389 -17.85 1.48 -9.78
N VAL A 390 -18.15 1.85 -8.54
CA VAL A 390 -19.44 1.57 -7.90
C VAL A 390 -20.59 2.24 -8.67
N ALA A 391 -20.42 3.50 -9.07
CA ALA A 391 -21.43 4.22 -9.86
C ALA A 391 -21.68 3.55 -11.20
N SER A 392 -20.61 3.21 -11.95
CA SER A 392 -20.72 2.49 -13.22
C SER A 392 -21.45 1.16 -13.04
N SER A 393 -21.12 0.38 -12.01
CA SER A 393 -21.79 -0.90 -11.74
C SER A 393 -23.28 -0.75 -11.44
N ARG A 394 -23.68 0.28 -10.70
CA ARG A 394 -25.08 0.57 -10.40
C ARG A 394 -25.87 1.00 -11.63
N ASP A 395 -25.21 1.65 -12.58
CA ASP A 395 -25.78 2.11 -13.85
C ASP A 395 -25.50 1.15 -15.02
N GLY A 396 -25.53 -0.16 -14.76
CA GLY A 396 -25.41 -1.20 -15.76
C GLY A 396 -24.11 -1.19 -16.57
N GLY A 397 -23.04 -0.65 -16.03
CA GLY A 397 -21.73 -0.54 -16.68
C GLY A 397 -21.54 0.75 -17.48
N ALA A 398 -22.42 1.75 -17.34
CA ALA A 398 -22.26 3.04 -18.00
C ALA A 398 -20.95 3.72 -17.63
N VAL A 399 -20.49 4.63 -18.49
CA VAL A 399 -19.27 5.42 -18.24
C VAL A 399 -19.47 6.32 -17.02
N ALA A 400 -18.60 6.21 -16.05
CA ALA A 400 -18.50 7.11 -14.91
C ALA A 400 -17.16 7.87 -14.94
N THR A 401 -17.24 9.20 -14.90
CA THR A 401 -16.05 10.05 -14.90
C THR A 401 -15.42 10.10 -13.51
N VAL A 402 -14.10 10.19 -13.48
CA VAL A 402 -13.32 10.44 -12.26
C VAL A 402 -12.96 11.92 -12.24
N PRO A 403 -13.02 12.62 -11.09
CA PRO A 403 -12.59 14.01 -11.00
C PRO A 403 -11.17 14.19 -11.55
N PRO A 404 -10.80 15.36 -12.11
CA PRO A 404 -9.42 15.60 -12.53
C PRO A 404 -8.44 15.42 -11.36
N HIS A 405 -7.22 15.02 -11.67
CA HIS A 405 -6.16 15.02 -10.67
C HIS A 405 -5.86 16.47 -10.26
N ALA A 406 -5.93 16.78 -8.96
CA ALA A 406 -5.73 18.13 -8.43
C ALA A 406 -4.25 18.55 -8.52
#